data_9467e8c6d756f97423250200f80b09b7
#
_entry.id   9467e8c6d756f97423250200f80b09b7
#
_cell.length_a   1.000
_cell.length_b   1.000
_cell.length_c   1.000
_cell.angle_alpha   90.00
_cell.angle_beta   90.00
_cell.angle_gamma   90.00
#
_symmetry.space_group_name_H-M   'P 1'
#
loop_
_entity.id
_entity.type
_entity.pdbx_description
1 polymer ?
#
loop_
_entity_poly.entity_id
_entity_poly.type
_entity_poly.pdbx_seq_one_letter_code
_entity_poly.pdbx_strand_id
1 'polypeptide(L)'
;MGTSDNFYLNRRSVLAKKMKNHPIKDEHIELIVKAGIRVPDHGALNPWKIKIIKGEKLKITDEEVILPEFKKTNPQASDEMLEIESKRLQRASVVLAVLSTPVDHPKISKWEMVLSSGAVCMNLLSCAQSLGYAAQWLTEWYSYNNKMLEYLGGRLDKDQISGFIYIGHKAEEPTERRRPDPQKVISYL
;
A
#
# COMPACT_ATOMS: atom_id res chain seq x y z
N MET A 1 23.15 1.64 -20.01
CA MET A 1 22.28 1.70 -18.82
C MET A 1 22.01 0.28 -18.37
N GLY A 2 22.21 -0.02 -17.09
CA GLY A 2 21.93 -1.31 -16.50
C GLY A 2 20.44 -1.62 -16.45
N THR A 3 20.07 -2.87 -16.19
CA THR A 3 18.67 -3.30 -16.06
C THR A 3 17.91 -2.59 -14.93
N SER A 4 18.61 -2.24 -13.83
CA SER A 4 18.06 -1.50 -12.70
C SER A 4 17.71 -0.05 -13.03
N ASP A 5 18.57 0.65 -13.76
CA ASP A 5 18.31 2.05 -14.14
C ASP A 5 17.05 2.15 -14.98
N ASN A 6 16.89 1.22 -15.94
CA ASN A 6 15.72 1.17 -16.79
C ASN A 6 14.43 0.92 -16.00
N PHE A 7 14.47 0.06 -14.95
CA PHE A 7 13.30 -0.19 -14.10
C PHE A 7 12.85 1.09 -13.37
N TYR A 8 13.74 1.76 -12.64
CA TYR A 8 13.37 2.93 -11.83
C TYR A 8 12.87 4.11 -12.66
N LEU A 9 13.45 4.33 -13.84
CA LEU A 9 13.03 5.40 -14.74
C LEU A 9 11.68 5.13 -15.42
N ASN A 10 11.33 3.86 -15.66
CA ASN A 10 10.15 3.50 -16.44
C ASN A 10 9.01 2.88 -15.62
N ARG A 11 9.24 2.55 -14.33
CA ARG A 11 8.18 1.96 -13.49
C ARG A 11 6.95 2.86 -13.43
N ARG A 12 5.77 2.23 -13.48
CA ARG A 12 4.46 2.91 -13.41
C ARG A 12 3.53 2.20 -12.44
N SER A 13 2.82 2.99 -11.61
CA SER A 13 1.68 2.48 -10.85
C SER A 13 0.54 2.17 -11.82
N VAL A 14 -0.10 1.04 -11.65
CA VAL A 14 -1.32 0.65 -12.35
C VAL A 14 -2.48 0.85 -11.39
N LEU A 15 -3.50 1.59 -11.80
CA LEU A 15 -4.67 1.85 -10.96
C LEU A 15 -5.33 0.53 -10.54
N ALA A 16 -5.69 0.39 -9.26
CA ALA A 16 -6.33 -0.83 -8.75
C ALA A 16 -7.58 -1.23 -9.56
N LYS A 17 -8.39 -0.25 -9.99
CA LYS A 17 -9.56 -0.50 -10.86
C LYS A 17 -9.23 -1.03 -12.26
N LYS A 18 -7.95 -1.01 -12.66
CA LYS A 18 -7.43 -1.53 -13.93
C LYS A 18 -6.60 -2.80 -13.73
N MET A 19 -6.76 -3.46 -12.60
CA MET A 19 -6.13 -4.74 -12.33
C MET A 19 -7.11 -5.88 -12.59
N LYS A 20 -6.55 -7.06 -12.90
CA LYS A 20 -7.25 -8.34 -12.86
C LYS A 20 -6.81 -9.06 -11.59
N ASN A 21 -7.74 -9.67 -10.88
CA ASN A 21 -7.51 -10.34 -9.59
C ASN A 21 -7.19 -11.84 -9.74
N HIS A 22 -6.47 -12.22 -10.80
CA HIS A 22 -5.97 -13.59 -10.92
C HIS A 22 -5.01 -13.93 -9.78
N PRO A 23 -4.96 -15.18 -9.32
CA PRO A 23 -4.10 -15.59 -8.22
C PRO A 23 -2.63 -15.22 -8.44
N ILE A 24 -1.96 -14.79 -7.37
CA ILE A 24 -0.51 -14.59 -7.32
C ILE A 24 0.07 -15.74 -6.52
N LYS A 25 1.21 -16.28 -6.98
CA LYS A 25 1.92 -17.37 -6.29
C LYS A 25 2.38 -16.91 -4.91
N ASP A 26 2.17 -17.74 -3.90
CA ASP A 26 2.57 -17.42 -2.52
C ASP A 26 4.06 -17.13 -2.40
N GLU A 27 4.91 -17.85 -3.13
CA GLU A 27 6.35 -17.61 -3.22
C GLU A 27 6.69 -16.17 -3.66
N HIS A 28 5.91 -15.61 -4.61
CA HIS A 28 6.10 -14.23 -5.05
C HIS A 28 5.64 -13.23 -3.99
N ILE A 29 4.53 -13.53 -3.27
CA ILE A 29 4.09 -12.68 -2.15
C ILE A 29 5.16 -12.66 -1.06
N GLU A 30 5.71 -13.81 -0.69
CA GLU A 30 6.80 -13.90 0.28
C GLU A 30 8.04 -13.14 -0.17
N LEU A 31 8.43 -13.25 -1.43
CA LEU A 31 9.58 -12.53 -1.99
C LEU A 31 9.35 -11.01 -1.93
N ILE A 32 8.14 -10.55 -2.30
CA ILE A 32 7.76 -9.14 -2.24
C ILE A 32 7.87 -8.63 -0.79
N VAL A 33 7.36 -9.38 0.19
CA VAL A 33 7.43 -9.00 1.61
C VAL A 33 8.87 -9.00 2.11
N LYS A 34 9.66 -10.03 1.80
CA LYS A 34 11.09 -10.09 2.16
C LYS A 34 11.89 -8.92 1.58
N ALA A 35 11.64 -8.56 0.33
CA ALA A 35 12.25 -7.38 -0.28
C ALA A 35 11.72 -6.07 0.33
N GLY A 36 10.42 -6.02 0.62
CA GLY A 36 9.75 -4.85 1.19
C GLY A 36 10.36 -4.39 2.50
N ILE A 37 10.73 -5.32 3.38
CA ILE A 37 11.31 -5.01 4.70
C ILE A 37 12.83 -4.69 4.65
N ARG A 38 13.45 -4.65 3.46
CA ARG A 38 14.87 -4.30 3.27
C ARG A 38 15.01 -2.79 3.06
N VAL A 39 14.79 -2.03 4.11
CA VAL A 39 14.82 -0.56 4.11
C VAL A 39 15.77 -0.02 5.17
N PRO A 40 16.24 1.24 5.04
CA PRO A 40 16.92 1.93 6.13
C PRO A 40 16.01 1.99 7.37
N ASP A 41 16.56 1.55 8.49
CA ASP A 41 15.88 1.51 9.78
C ASP A 41 16.86 1.85 10.89
N HIS A 42 16.80 3.06 11.41
CA HIS A 42 17.69 3.53 12.46
C HIS A 42 17.47 2.71 13.73
N GLY A 43 18.55 2.08 14.21
CA GLY A 43 18.53 1.24 15.40
C GLY A 43 17.87 -0.14 15.21
N ALA A 44 17.52 -0.53 13.98
CA ALA A 44 16.85 -1.81 13.65
C ALA A 44 15.58 -2.03 14.50
N LEU A 45 14.78 -0.98 14.66
CA LEU A 45 13.57 -0.98 15.51
C LEU A 45 12.39 -1.71 14.85
N ASN A 46 12.43 -1.91 13.53
CA ASN A 46 11.36 -2.51 12.72
C ASN A 46 10.00 -1.87 13.02
N PRO A 47 9.87 -0.53 12.90
CA PRO A 47 8.70 0.21 13.35
C PRO A 47 7.53 0.11 12.35
N TRP A 48 7.28 -1.09 11.85
CA TRP A 48 6.21 -1.39 10.91
C TRP A 48 5.65 -2.80 11.11
N LYS A 49 4.42 -3.00 10.66
CA LYS A 49 3.79 -4.32 10.49
C LYS A 49 3.16 -4.40 9.12
N ILE A 50 3.20 -5.56 8.50
CA ILE A 50 2.56 -5.84 7.22
C ILE A 50 1.46 -6.87 7.44
N LYS A 51 0.23 -6.54 7.01
CA LYS A 51 -0.89 -7.46 6.98
C LYS A 51 -1.17 -7.87 5.53
N ILE A 52 -1.13 -9.16 5.26
CA ILE A 52 -1.41 -9.73 3.94
C ILE A 52 -2.90 -10.08 3.88
N ILE A 53 -3.64 -9.41 3.01
CA ILE A 53 -5.07 -9.62 2.80
C ILE A 53 -5.22 -10.23 1.41
N LYS A 54 -5.64 -11.51 1.34
CA LYS A 54 -5.79 -12.26 0.08
C LYS A 54 -6.99 -13.20 0.11
N GLY A 55 -7.42 -13.66 -1.07
CA GLY A 55 -8.54 -14.58 -1.19
C GLY A 55 -9.83 -14.02 -0.59
N GLU A 56 -10.56 -14.84 0.14
CA GLU A 56 -11.83 -14.47 0.77
C GLU A 56 -11.70 -13.31 1.76
N LYS A 57 -10.53 -13.12 2.38
CA LYS A 57 -10.29 -12.03 3.32
C LYS A 57 -10.39 -10.64 2.69
N LEU A 58 -10.20 -10.50 1.38
CA LEU A 58 -10.46 -9.23 0.68
C LEU A 58 -11.94 -8.86 0.79
N LYS A 59 -12.83 -9.79 0.47
CA LYS A 59 -14.28 -9.61 0.55
C LYS A 59 -14.74 -9.38 2.00
N ILE A 60 -14.27 -10.23 2.91
CA ILE A 60 -14.62 -10.10 4.35
C ILE A 60 -14.23 -8.72 4.88
N THR A 61 -13.06 -8.21 4.54
CA THR A 61 -12.62 -6.87 5.00
C THR A 61 -13.48 -5.75 4.39
N ASP A 62 -13.87 -5.88 3.12
CA ASP A 62 -14.80 -4.94 2.49
C ASP A 62 -16.17 -4.95 3.20
N GLU A 63 -16.71 -6.13 3.52
CA GLU A 63 -18.04 -6.31 4.14
C GLU A 63 -18.06 -5.96 5.64
N GLU A 64 -17.03 -6.29 6.40
CA GLU A 64 -17.00 -6.10 7.85
C GLU A 64 -16.47 -4.72 8.27
N VAL A 65 -15.67 -4.05 7.45
CA VAL A 65 -15.03 -2.79 7.82
C VAL A 65 -15.34 -1.68 6.85
N ILE A 66 -14.98 -1.83 5.56
CA ILE A 66 -15.04 -0.71 4.61
C ILE A 66 -16.49 -0.27 4.39
N LEU A 67 -17.36 -1.18 4.01
CA LEU A 67 -18.74 -0.84 3.70
C LEU A 67 -19.54 -0.30 4.92
N PRO A 68 -19.45 -0.91 6.13
CA PRO A 68 -20.13 -0.38 7.32
C PRO A 68 -19.63 1.00 7.73
N GLU A 69 -18.33 1.22 7.75
CA GLU A 69 -17.78 2.52 8.12
C GLU A 69 -18.05 3.59 7.08
N PHE A 70 -18.07 3.24 5.78
CA PHE A 70 -18.49 4.16 4.75
C PHE A 70 -19.95 4.59 4.89
N LYS A 71 -20.87 3.63 5.12
CA LYS A 71 -22.30 3.91 5.36
C LYS A 71 -22.51 4.84 6.55
N LYS A 72 -21.76 4.61 7.64
CA LYS A 72 -21.84 5.40 8.87
C LYS A 72 -21.47 6.88 8.62
N THR A 73 -20.47 7.13 7.79
CA THR A 73 -19.99 8.49 7.49
C THR A 73 -20.72 9.14 6.29
N ASN A 74 -21.42 8.33 5.48
CA ASN A 74 -22.11 8.76 4.27
C ASN A 74 -23.55 8.20 4.23
N PRO A 75 -24.46 8.63 5.14
CA PRO A 75 -25.80 8.06 5.25
C PRO A 75 -26.68 8.31 4.02
N GLN A 76 -26.29 9.24 3.14
CA GLN A 76 -26.98 9.56 1.89
C GLN A 76 -26.28 8.96 0.65
N ALA A 77 -25.36 8.00 0.83
CA ALA A 77 -24.67 7.38 -0.29
C ALA A 77 -25.65 6.63 -1.21
N SER A 78 -25.46 6.79 -2.52
CA SER A 78 -26.22 6.03 -3.51
C SER A 78 -25.85 4.57 -3.52
N ASP A 79 -26.73 3.72 -4.06
CA ASP A 79 -26.47 2.29 -4.21
C ASP A 79 -25.21 2.03 -5.05
N GLU A 80 -24.95 2.84 -6.08
CA GLU A 80 -23.73 2.76 -6.88
C GLU A 80 -22.48 3.04 -6.05
N MET A 81 -22.50 4.04 -5.18
CA MET A 81 -21.38 4.32 -4.25
C MET A 81 -21.16 3.16 -3.28
N LEU A 82 -22.25 2.61 -2.74
CA LEU A 82 -22.16 1.46 -1.83
C LEU A 82 -21.63 0.21 -2.54
N GLU A 83 -22.00 -0.01 -3.80
CA GLU A 83 -21.43 -1.11 -4.60
C GLU A 83 -19.93 -0.95 -4.81
N ILE A 84 -19.45 0.25 -5.11
CA ILE A 84 -18.02 0.55 -5.24
C ILE A 84 -17.29 0.27 -3.94
N GLU A 85 -17.82 0.71 -2.80
CA GLU A 85 -17.20 0.53 -1.49
C GLU A 85 -17.19 -0.94 -1.04
N SER A 86 -18.22 -1.71 -1.41
CA SER A 86 -18.29 -3.15 -1.11
C SER A 86 -17.26 -4.01 -1.83
N LYS A 87 -16.48 -3.41 -2.75
CA LYS A 87 -15.48 -4.13 -3.58
C LYS A 87 -14.11 -3.45 -3.59
N ARG A 88 -13.79 -2.63 -2.58
CA ARG A 88 -12.56 -1.84 -2.55
C ARG A 88 -11.29 -2.68 -2.61
N LEU A 89 -11.16 -3.66 -1.72
CA LEU A 89 -9.97 -4.53 -1.69
C LEU A 89 -10.00 -5.60 -2.78
N GLN A 90 -11.19 -6.02 -3.19
CA GLN A 90 -11.37 -7.05 -4.23
C GLN A 90 -10.92 -6.61 -5.63
N ARG A 91 -10.52 -5.34 -5.82
CA ARG A 91 -9.94 -4.83 -7.07
C ARG A 91 -8.56 -5.43 -7.41
N ALA A 92 -7.93 -6.14 -6.48
CA ALA A 92 -6.60 -6.73 -6.65
C ALA A 92 -6.59 -8.19 -6.19
N SER A 93 -5.53 -8.91 -6.53
CA SER A 93 -5.33 -10.32 -6.12
C SER A 93 -4.90 -10.42 -4.66
N VAL A 94 -4.10 -9.46 -4.21
CA VAL A 94 -3.63 -9.33 -2.83
C VAL A 94 -3.45 -7.86 -2.49
N VAL A 95 -3.72 -7.53 -1.23
CA VAL A 95 -3.48 -6.21 -0.68
C VAL A 95 -2.58 -6.35 0.55
N LEU A 96 -1.47 -5.62 0.55
CA LEU A 96 -0.56 -5.55 1.69
C LEU A 96 -0.83 -4.24 2.44
N ALA A 97 -1.44 -4.33 3.62
CA ALA A 97 -1.61 -3.17 4.48
C ALA A 97 -0.34 -2.98 5.32
N VAL A 98 0.25 -1.80 5.23
CA VAL A 98 1.47 -1.43 5.97
C VAL A 98 1.09 -0.48 7.10
N LEU A 99 1.33 -0.91 8.33
CA LEU A 99 1.18 -0.08 9.52
C LEU A 99 2.53 0.48 9.93
N SER A 100 2.59 1.78 10.18
CA SER A 100 3.66 2.40 10.95
C SER A 100 3.37 2.19 12.43
N THR A 101 4.29 1.56 13.14
CA THR A 101 4.15 1.22 14.56
C THR A 101 5.31 1.81 15.38
N PRO A 102 5.42 3.15 15.45
CA PRO A 102 6.52 3.80 16.13
C PRO A 102 6.55 3.46 17.62
N VAL A 103 7.75 3.41 18.16
CA VAL A 103 8.01 3.19 19.58
C VAL A 103 8.65 4.43 20.21
N ASP A 104 8.53 4.57 21.53
CA ASP A 104 9.25 5.63 22.23
C ASP A 104 10.72 5.23 22.33
N HIS A 105 11.62 6.11 21.86
CA HIS A 105 13.04 5.88 21.85
C HIS A 105 13.80 7.18 22.18
N PRO A 106 14.82 7.15 23.08
CA PRO A 106 15.45 8.35 23.58
C PRO A 106 16.26 9.15 22.54
N LYS A 107 16.69 8.49 21.45
CA LYS A 107 17.56 9.08 20.43
C LYS A 107 16.97 9.07 19.01
N ILE A 108 15.93 8.27 18.76
CA ILE A 108 15.38 8.07 17.42
C ILE A 108 13.97 8.66 17.40
N SER A 109 13.72 9.57 16.50
CA SER A 109 12.44 10.25 16.41
C SER A 109 11.35 9.34 15.77
N LYS A 110 10.10 9.55 16.17
CA LYS A 110 8.96 8.88 15.52
C LYS A 110 8.87 9.20 14.04
N TRP A 111 9.32 10.40 13.64
CA TRP A 111 9.37 10.81 12.25
C TRP A 111 10.27 9.90 11.39
N GLU A 112 11.46 9.56 11.86
CA GLU A 112 12.35 8.61 11.17
C GLU A 112 11.69 7.24 11.02
N MET A 113 10.96 6.79 12.03
CA MET A 113 10.22 5.52 12.00
C MET A 113 9.09 5.53 10.97
N VAL A 114 8.37 6.66 10.85
CA VAL A 114 7.33 6.85 9.81
C VAL A 114 7.94 6.85 8.42
N LEU A 115 9.07 7.54 8.21
CA LEU A 115 9.79 7.54 6.93
C LEU A 115 10.25 6.13 6.54
N SER A 116 10.75 5.36 7.49
CA SER A 116 11.14 3.96 7.29
C SER A 116 9.95 3.10 6.85
N SER A 117 8.77 3.29 7.46
CA SER A 117 7.54 2.61 7.05
C SER A 117 7.09 3.00 5.62
N GLY A 118 7.25 4.28 5.24
CA GLY A 118 7.03 4.73 3.86
C GLY A 118 7.99 4.08 2.87
N ALA A 119 9.25 3.87 3.26
CA ALA A 119 10.24 3.15 2.44
C ALA A 119 9.83 1.68 2.23
N VAL A 120 9.25 1.03 3.26
CA VAL A 120 8.66 -0.33 3.12
C VAL A 120 7.58 -0.33 2.03
N CYS A 121 6.66 0.63 2.05
CA CYS A 121 5.61 0.74 1.03
C CYS A 121 6.21 0.83 -0.38
N MET A 122 7.25 1.65 -0.56
CA MET A 122 7.90 1.82 -1.87
C MET A 122 8.63 0.56 -2.32
N ASN A 123 9.32 -0.15 -1.40
CA ASN A 123 9.99 -1.41 -1.74
C ASN A 123 9.00 -2.51 -2.11
N LEU A 124 7.89 -2.68 -1.36
CA LEU A 124 6.82 -3.61 -1.71
C LEU A 124 6.28 -3.34 -3.11
N LEU A 125 5.96 -2.07 -3.40
CA LEU A 125 5.48 -1.62 -4.70
C LEU A 125 6.48 -1.96 -5.82
N SER A 126 7.75 -1.60 -5.62
CA SER A 126 8.81 -1.77 -6.62
C SER A 126 9.10 -3.24 -6.87
N CYS A 127 9.16 -4.07 -5.82
CA CYS A 127 9.39 -5.50 -5.97
C CYS A 127 8.24 -6.19 -6.72
N ALA A 128 6.99 -5.87 -6.39
CA ALA A 128 5.85 -6.40 -7.14
C ALA A 128 5.92 -6.05 -8.63
N GLN A 129 6.27 -4.79 -8.95
CA GLN A 129 6.40 -4.33 -10.33
C GLN A 129 7.60 -4.98 -11.05
N SER A 130 8.73 -5.20 -10.38
CA SER A 130 9.89 -5.88 -10.96
C SER A 130 9.62 -7.34 -11.32
N LEU A 131 8.69 -7.98 -10.62
CA LEU A 131 8.18 -9.31 -10.93
C LEU A 131 7.10 -9.31 -12.04
N GLY A 132 6.81 -8.14 -12.64
CA GLY A 132 5.84 -8.01 -13.72
C GLY A 132 4.38 -7.79 -13.27
N TYR A 133 4.10 -7.74 -11.97
CA TYR A 133 2.76 -7.47 -11.46
C TYR A 133 2.37 -6.00 -11.63
N ALA A 134 1.07 -5.77 -11.76
CA ALA A 134 0.48 -4.46 -11.52
C ALA A 134 0.53 -4.15 -10.03
N ALA A 135 0.95 -2.94 -9.66
CA ALA A 135 0.91 -2.52 -8.27
C ALA A 135 0.60 -1.03 -8.12
N GLN A 136 -0.11 -0.69 -7.03
CA GLN A 136 -0.45 0.67 -6.65
C GLN A 136 -0.39 0.82 -5.13
N TRP A 137 0.24 1.89 -4.67
CA TRP A 137 0.19 2.33 -3.27
C TRP A 137 -0.96 3.33 -3.11
N LEU A 138 -1.89 3.05 -2.22
CA LEU A 138 -3.06 3.86 -1.93
C LEU A 138 -3.13 4.22 -0.44
N THR A 139 -3.58 5.44 -0.17
CA THR A 139 -3.98 5.93 1.15
C THR A 139 -5.40 6.48 1.03
N GLU A 140 -6.36 5.64 0.63
CA GLU A 140 -7.77 6.03 0.53
C GLU A 140 -8.35 6.31 1.94
N TRP A 141 -9.58 6.78 2.04
CA TRP A 141 -10.21 7.22 3.28
C TRP A 141 -10.09 6.21 4.43
N TYR A 142 -10.16 4.92 4.14
CA TYR A 142 -10.02 3.86 5.15
C TYR A 142 -8.60 3.72 5.73
N SER A 143 -7.58 4.34 5.13
CA SER A 143 -6.26 4.47 5.76
C SER A 143 -6.27 5.36 7.00
N TYR A 144 -7.27 6.22 7.11
CA TYR A 144 -7.45 7.17 8.21
C TYR A 144 -8.59 6.78 9.15
N ASN A 145 -9.17 5.59 8.93
CA ASN A 145 -10.30 5.10 9.71
C ASN A 145 -9.81 4.27 10.91
N ASN A 146 -10.24 4.64 12.11
CA ASN A 146 -9.84 3.98 13.34
C ASN A 146 -10.27 2.51 13.38
N LYS A 147 -11.46 2.17 12.86
CA LYS A 147 -11.94 0.79 12.82
C LYS A 147 -11.09 -0.08 11.91
N MET A 148 -10.63 0.46 10.78
CA MET A 148 -9.68 -0.24 9.91
C MET A 148 -8.34 -0.44 10.61
N LEU A 149 -7.82 0.57 11.32
CA LEU A 149 -6.57 0.44 12.08
C LEU A 149 -6.67 -0.63 13.16
N GLU A 150 -7.76 -0.66 13.94
CA GLU A 150 -8.03 -1.71 14.94
C GLU A 150 -8.14 -3.10 14.30
N TYR A 151 -8.89 -3.22 13.21
CA TYR A 151 -9.05 -4.48 12.46
C TYR A 151 -7.71 -5.06 12.00
N LEU A 152 -6.81 -4.20 11.60
CA LEU A 152 -5.43 -4.58 11.23
C LEU A 152 -4.53 -4.82 12.44
N GLY A 153 -5.02 -4.62 13.67
CA GLY A 153 -4.28 -4.82 14.92
C GLY A 153 -3.31 -3.69 15.26
N GLY A 154 -3.61 -2.47 14.81
CA GLY A 154 -2.91 -1.25 15.20
C GLY A 154 -3.45 -0.64 16.49
N ARG A 155 -2.64 0.19 17.15
CA ARG A 155 -2.98 0.94 18.37
C ARG A 155 -3.43 2.34 17.97
N LEU A 156 -4.64 2.74 18.37
CA LEU A 156 -5.27 4.00 17.93
C LEU A 156 -4.48 5.27 18.30
N ASP A 157 -3.79 5.24 19.42
CA ASP A 157 -3.05 6.39 19.96
C ASP A 157 -1.61 6.52 19.45
N LYS A 158 -1.10 5.51 18.76
CA LYS A 158 0.32 5.42 18.42
C LYS A 158 0.60 5.02 16.98
N ASP A 159 -0.23 4.14 16.41
CA ASP A 159 0.01 3.54 15.11
C ASP A 159 -0.81 4.26 14.03
N GLN A 160 -0.37 4.14 12.79
CA GLN A 160 -1.10 4.66 11.63
C GLN A 160 -0.88 3.75 10.43
N ILE A 161 -1.82 3.78 9.50
CA ILE A 161 -1.69 3.03 8.26
C ILE A 161 -0.86 3.87 7.28
N SER A 162 0.33 3.39 6.92
CA SER A 162 1.19 4.03 5.92
C SER A 162 0.65 3.87 4.49
N GLY A 163 -0.17 2.87 4.28
CA GLY A 163 -0.90 2.64 3.04
C GLY A 163 -1.22 1.18 2.78
N PHE A 164 -1.94 1.01 1.68
CA PHE A 164 -2.31 -0.29 1.13
C PHE A 164 -1.62 -0.47 -0.21
N ILE A 165 -0.83 -1.53 -0.36
CA ILE A 165 -0.19 -1.90 -1.62
C ILE A 165 -1.07 -2.93 -2.31
N TYR A 166 -1.79 -2.49 -3.31
CA TYR A 166 -2.62 -3.33 -4.17
C TYR A 166 -1.74 -4.02 -5.21
N ILE A 167 -1.85 -5.32 -5.34
CA ILE A 167 -1.05 -6.12 -6.26
C ILE A 167 -1.99 -7.06 -7.04
N GLY A 168 -1.86 -7.04 -8.36
CA GLY A 168 -2.66 -7.86 -9.25
C GLY A 168 -1.99 -8.00 -10.61
N HIS A 169 -2.76 -8.38 -11.62
CA HIS A 169 -2.27 -8.47 -12.99
C HIS A 169 -2.74 -7.26 -13.81
N LYS A 170 -1.92 -6.79 -14.74
CA LYS A 170 -2.32 -5.71 -15.65
C LYS A 170 -3.50 -6.15 -16.52
N ALA A 171 -4.56 -5.36 -16.57
CA ALA A 171 -5.62 -5.53 -17.56
C ALA A 171 -5.22 -4.91 -18.90
N GLU A 172 -4.47 -3.81 -18.83
CA GLU A 172 -3.95 -3.06 -19.98
C GLU A 172 -2.64 -2.35 -19.56
N GLU A 173 -1.84 -1.94 -20.53
CA GLU A 173 -0.64 -1.14 -20.22
C GLU A 173 -1.06 0.27 -19.76
N PRO A 174 -0.45 0.77 -18.67
CA PRO A 174 -0.78 2.09 -18.15
C PRO A 174 -0.25 3.18 -19.10
N THR A 175 -1.06 4.19 -19.32
CA THR A 175 -0.60 5.41 -20.03
C THR A 175 0.49 6.11 -19.25
N GLU A 176 1.43 6.77 -19.95
CA GLU A 176 2.50 7.51 -19.31
C GLU A 176 1.94 8.70 -18.51
N ARG A 177 2.62 9.05 -17.44
CA ARG A 177 2.28 10.16 -16.55
C ARG A 177 3.34 11.25 -16.67
N ARG A 178 2.91 12.52 -16.63
CA ARG A 178 3.83 13.66 -16.51
C ARG A 178 4.82 13.41 -15.37
N ARG A 179 6.10 13.53 -15.68
CA ARG A 179 7.19 13.41 -14.71
C ARG A 179 7.51 14.78 -14.10
N PRO A 180 8.02 14.81 -12.86
CA PRO A 180 8.57 16.03 -12.30
C PRO A 180 9.67 16.60 -13.20
N ASP A 181 9.72 17.92 -13.30
CA ASP A 181 10.83 18.62 -13.92
C ASP A 181 12.00 18.66 -12.93
N PRO A 182 13.16 18.05 -13.25
CA PRO A 182 14.29 18.03 -12.34
C PRO A 182 14.75 19.43 -11.91
N GLN A 183 14.65 20.43 -12.78
CA GLN A 183 15.07 21.80 -12.48
C GLN A 183 14.22 22.47 -11.39
N LYS A 184 13.00 21.95 -11.13
CA LYS A 184 12.10 22.46 -10.08
C LYS A 184 12.28 21.80 -8.72
N VAL A 185 12.98 20.68 -8.67
CA VAL A 185 13.10 19.85 -7.46
C VAL A 185 14.54 19.62 -7.03
N ILE A 186 15.51 20.00 -7.88
CA ILE A 186 16.94 19.86 -7.62
C ILE A 186 17.56 21.25 -7.56
N SER A 187 18.37 21.50 -6.56
CA SER A 187 19.21 22.68 -6.45
C SER A 187 20.61 22.26 -6.00
N TYR A 188 21.61 23.01 -6.47
CA TYR A 188 23.00 22.86 -6.03
C TYR A 188 23.33 23.99 -5.05
N LEU A 189 23.98 23.64 -3.94
CA LEU A 189 24.44 24.59 -2.90
C LEU A 189 25.85 25.04 -3.22
#